data_911cd09b37ff52937951b92988041b85
#
_entry.id   911cd09b37ff52937951b92988041b85
#
_cell.length_a   1.000
_cell.length_b   1.000
_cell.length_c   1.000
_cell.angle_alpha   90.00
_cell.angle_beta   90.00
_cell.angle_gamma   90.00
#
_symmetry.space_group_name_H-M   'P 1'
#
loop_
_entity.id
_entity.type
_entity.pdbx_description
1 polymer ?
#
loop_
_entity_poly.entity_id
_entity_poly.type
_entity_poly.pdbx_seq_one_letter_code
_entity_poly.pdbx_strand_id
1 'polypeptide(L)'
;MLVLVISVGKLACRRQVGIYKLVKTSNTLSGNEAKINKHMAEAFDRSKPHLNVGTIGHVDHGKTTLTAAILHVLDMNKAAGYGARVEGIDAIDKAPEEKARGITISLHHSEYWTPKRHYAHIDAPGHADFIKNMITGAAQMDGAIIVVAATDGVMPQTREHILLARQVGVNKIIVFLNKVDMVDDAEMVGLVEEEVRELLTKYKYDGANTPIIKGSGLKGLEAKSLDDEWAKKILELVDTIDTYFPEPAREIDKPFLLPIEDIFSIEGRGTVVTGRIERGKVKVGEEVELVGFNPTTKTTVTGIEMFNKQLDEGMAGDNAGILLRGLKKEDITRGQVIAKTGSVTPHTDFEAEVYVLTKEEGGRHTPFFKGYKPQFYIRTTDVTGEITLPEGTEMVMPGDTIKVNVKLVAPVALESEQRFAIREGGKTVGAGVVTKINA
;
A
#
# COMPACT_ATOMS: atom_id res chain seq x y z
N MET A 1 -55.64 27.26 29.86
CA MET A 1 -54.23 27.67 29.71
C MET A 1 -53.38 26.47 30.12
N LEU A 2 -53.07 25.64 29.16
CA LEU A 2 -52.41 24.36 29.36
C LEU A 2 -50.93 24.51 28.96
N VAL A 3 -50.02 24.27 29.89
CA VAL A 3 -48.58 24.28 29.66
C VAL A 3 -48.17 22.85 29.29
N LEU A 4 -47.67 22.68 28.09
CA LEU A 4 -47.13 21.40 27.58
C LEU A 4 -45.63 21.34 27.89
N VAL A 5 -45.21 20.42 28.76
CA VAL A 5 -43.82 20.13 29.05
C VAL A 5 -43.37 19.05 28.04
N ILE A 6 -42.43 19.39 27.13
CA ILE A 6 -41.82 18.43 26.23
C ILE A 6 -40.56 17.86 26.90
N SER A 7 -40.64 16.57 27.22
CA SER A 7 -39.52 15.77 27.71
C SER A 7 -38.61 15.39 26.54
N VAL A 8 -37.34 15.76 26.61
CA VAL A 8 -36.31 15.36 25.66
C VAL A 8 -35.84 13.94 25.98
N GLY A 9 -36.31 12.99 25.20
CA GLY A 9 -35.85 11.61 25.28
C GLY A 9 -34.50 11.43 24.64
N LYS A 10 -33.55 10.83 25.37
CA LYS A 10 -32.25 10.40 24.88
C LYS A 10 -32.42 9.31 23.80
N LEU A 11 -32.00 9.59 22.57
CA LEU A 11 -31.83 8.55 21.54
C LEU A 11 -30.55 7.75 21.83
N ALA A 12 -30.75 6.50 22.25
CA ALA A 12 -29.67 5.52 22.33
C ALA A 12 -29.38 4.97 20.93
N CYS A 13 -28.15 5.14 20.49
CA CYS A 13 -27.64 4.55 19.25
C CYS A 13 -27.58 3.02 19.39
N ARG A 14 -28.52 2.31 18.77
CA ARG A 14 -28.47 0.84 18.68
C ARG A 14 -27.62 0.43 17.48
N ARG A 15 -26.49 -0.19 17.76
CA ARG A 15 -25.70 -0.95 16.78
C ARG A 15 -26.57 -2.09 16.22
N GLN A 16 -26.75 -2.12 14.91
CA GLN A 16 -27.28 -3.30 14.21
C GLN A 16 -26.21 -4.36 14.10
N VAL A 17 -26.35 -5.41 14.90
CA VAL A 17 -25.62 -6.66 14.75
C VAL A 17 -26.43 -7.52 13.77
N GLY A 18 -25.85 -7.87 12.64
CA GLY A 18 -26.46 -8.75 11.66
C GLY A 18 -26.68 -10.16 12.23
N ILE A 19 -27.93 -10.54 12.36
CA ILE A 19 -28.35 -11.87 12.82
C ILE A 19 -28.39 -12.79 11.61
N TYR A 20 -27.45 -13.75 11.53
CA TYR A 20 -27.57 -14.88 10.64
C TYR A 20 -28.65 -15.83 11.15
N LYS A 21 -29.70 -16.04 10.33
CA LYS A 21 -30.75 -17.04 10.59
C LYS A 21 -30.16 -18.46 10.48
N LEU A 22 -30.07 -19.15 11.62
CA LEU A 22 -29.84 -20.59 11.69
C LEU A 22 -31.10 -21.34 11.26
N VAL A 23 -31.02 -22.08 10.16
CA VAL A 23 -32.02 -23.10 9.81
C VAL A 23 -31.77 -24.30 10.71
N LYS A 24 -32.72 -24.59 11.61
CA LYS A 24 -32.72 -25.81 12.41
C LYS A 24 -33.16 -26.99 11.54
N THR A 25 -32.26 -27.91 11.23
CA THR A 25 -32.62 -29.29 10.95
C THR A 25 -32.36 -30.12 12.19
N SER A 26 -33.40 -30.72 12.74
CA SER A 26 -33.34 -31.62 13.86
C SER A 26 -32.72 -32.95 13.46
N ASN A 27 -31.53 -33.27 13.99
CA ASN A 27 -31.11 -34.66 14.21
C ASN A 27 -30.40 -34.75 15.56
N THR A 28 -31.04 -35.45 16.48
CA THR A 28 -30.57 -35.79 17.80
C THR A 28 -29.40 -36.77 17.69
N LEU A 29 -28.20 -36.32 18.00
CA LEU A 29 -27.06 -37.17 18.40
C LEU A 29 -26.50 -36.68 19.73
N SER A 30 -26.18 -37.65 20.59
CA SER A 30 -25.86 -37.58 22.00
C SER A 30 -24.81 -36.52 22.37
N GLY A 31 -25.08 -35.81 23.49
CA GLY A 31 -24.19 -34.78 24.04
C GLY A 31 -22.86 -35.33 24.47
N ASN A 32 -21.81 -34.93 23.79
CA ASN A 32 -20.45 -34.67 24.27
C ASN A 32 -19.47 -34.23 23.15
N GLU A 33 -19.90 -34.13 21.88
CA GLU A 33 -19.01 -33.68 20.78
C GLU A 33 -19.27 -32.26 20.29
N ALA A 34 -20.17 -31.52 20.92
CA ALA A 34 -20.58 -30.16 20.44
C ALA A 34 -19.74 -29.00 20.99
N LYS A 35 -18.53 -29.21 21.49
CA LYS A 35 -17.68 -28.16 22.08
C LYS A 35 -16.28 -27.99 21.48
N ILE A 36 -15.97 -28.54 20.33
CA ILE A 36 -14.70 -28.24 19.63
C ILE A 36 -14.94 -28.03 18.12
N ASN A 37 -15.78 -27.11 17.71
CA ASN A 37 -15.64 -26.46 16.43
C ASN A 37 -15.17 -25.03 16.68
N LYS A 38 -13.95 -24.87 17.23
CA LYS A 38 -13.12 -23.73 16.98
C LYS A 38 -12.94 -23.66 15.45
N HIS A 39 -13.40 -22.62 14.80
CA HIS A 39 -13.01 -22.34 13.42
C HIS A 39 -11.49 -22.41 13.36
N MET A 40 -10.95 -23.52 12.87
CA MET A 40 -9.57 -23.59 12.45
C MET A 40 -9.51 -22.66 11.22
N ALA A 41 -8.90 -21.51 11.35
CA ALA A 41 -8.59 -20.68 10.21
C ALA A 41 -7.74 -21.55 9.25
N GLU A 42 -8.08 -21.52 7.96
CA GLU A 42 -7.32 -22.25 6.95
C GLU A 42 -5.85 -21.82 7.01
N ALA A 43 -4.93 -22.78 6.90
CA ALA A 43 -3.52 -22.46 6.78
C ALA A 43 -3.25 -21.79 5.42
N PHE A 44 -2.37 -20.80 5.41
CA PHE A 44 -1.96 -20.16 4.16
C PHE A 44 -1.11 -21.11 3.31
N ASP A 45 -1.49 -21.29 2.03
CA ASP A 45 -0.75 -22.13 1.09
C ASP A 45 0.45 -21.35 0.50
N ARG A 46 1.66 -21.82 0.79
CA ARG A 46 2.93 -21.26 0.27
C ARG A 46 3.50 -22.03 -0.93
N SER A 47 2.71 -22.86 -1.59
CA SER A 47 3.17 -23.64 -2.76
C SER A 47 3.52 -22.77 -3.96
N LYS A 48 2.96 -21.54 -4.03
CA LYS A 48 3.21 -20.59 -5.10
C LYS A 48 4.04 -19.41 -4.60
N PRO A 49 4.96 -18.85 -5.42
CA PRO A 49 5.65 -17.61 -5.11
C PRO A 49 4.67 -16.48 -4.86
N HIS A 50 4.92 -15.68 -3.82
CA HIS A 50 4.08 -14.54 -3.46
C HIS A 50 4.65 -13.23 -4.00
N LEU A 51 3.78 -12.43 -4.64
CA LEU A 51 4.12 -11.13 -5.22
C LEU A 51 3.14 -10.04 -4.75
N ASN A 52 3.67 -8.89 -4.38
CA ASN A 52 2.88 -7.70 -4.06
C ASN A 52 2.82 -6.80 -5.29
N VAL A 53 1.64 -6.62 -5.86
CA VAL A 53 1.40 -5.70 -6.97
C VAL A 53 0.37 -4.67 -6.54
N GLY A 54 0.33 -3.51 -7.18
CA GLY A 54 -0.70 -2.55 -6.84
C GLY A 54 -1.02 -1.60 -7.98
N THR A 55 -2.19 -0.98 -7.87
CA THR A 55 -2.67 0.05 -8.79
C THR A 55 -2.35 1.44 -8.25
N ILE A 56 -1.68 2.26 -9.08
CA ILE A 56 -1.38 3.66 -8.81
C ILE A 56 -1.77 4.52 -10.03
N GLY A 57 -1.94 5.82 -9.84
CA GLY A 57 -2.36 6.74 -10.90
C GLY A 57 -3.34 7.78 -10.40
N HIS A 58 -3.80 8.64 -11.30
CA HIS A 58 -4.66 9.77 -10.96
C HIS A 58 -6.02 9.34 -10.36
N VAL A 59 -6.67 10.24 -9.62
CA VAL A 59 -8.06 10.08 -9.18
C VAL A 59 -8.96 9.90 -10.42
N ASP A 60 -10.03 9.14 -10.31
CA ASP A 60 -11.01 8.85 -11.38
C ASP A 60 -10.48 8.14 -12.64
N HIS A 61 -9.21 7.73 -12.68
CA HIS A 61 -8.67 6.91 -13.76
C HIS A 61 -9.12 5.43 -13.69
N GLY A 62 -9.85 5.04 -12.63
CA GLY A 62 -10.48 3.72 -12.52
C GLY A 62 -9.61 2.63 -11.91
N LYS A 63 -8.70 2.97 -10.98
CA LYS A 63 -7.85 2.01 -10.24
C LYS A 63 -8.65 0.95 -9.52
N THR A 64 -9.56 1.38 -8.63
CA THR A 64 -10.43 0.49 -7.84
C THR A 64 -11.35 -0.34 -8.74
N THR A 65 -11.86 0.24 -9.83
CA THR A 65 -12.65 -0.48 -10.83
C THR A 65 -11.83 -1.55 -11.53
N LEU A 66 -10.57 -1.26 -11.87
CA LEU A 66 -9.67 -2.24 -12.47
C LEU A 66 -9.34 -3.37 -11.49
N THR A 67 -9.09 -3.04 -10.22
CA THR A 67 -8.88 -4.05 -9.16
C THR A 67 -10.09 -4.99 -9.06
N ALA A 68 -11.30 -4.44 -8.99
CA ALA A 68 -12.52 -5.23 -8.96
C ALA A 68 -12.71 -6.09 -10.23
N ALA A 69 -12.35 -5.56 -11.41
CA ALA A 69 -12.41 -6.29 -12.68
C ALA A 69 -11.42 -7.47 -12.71
N ILE A 70 -10.20 -7.30 -12.20
CA ILE A 70 -9.22 -8.38 -12.06
C ILE A 70 -9.80 -9.51 -11.20
N LEU A 71 -10.32 -9.18 -10.01
CA LEU A 71 -10.90 -10.18 -9.11
C LEU A 71 -12.08 -10.92 -9.76
N HIS A 72 -12.97 -10.19 -10.46
CA HIS A 72 -14.12 -10.74 -11.15
C HIS A 72 -13.75 -11.71 -12.27
N VAL A 73 -12.84 -11.29 -13.16
CA VAL A 73 -12.42 -12.08 -14.33
C VAL A 73 -11.64 -13.33 -13.90
N LEU A 74 -10.79 -13.23 -12.87
CA LEU A 74 -10.07 -14.39 -12.35
C LEU A 74 -11.00 -15.38 -11.65
N ASP A 75 -12.05 -14.90 -10.99
CA ASP A 75 -13.05 -15.78 -10.39
C ASP A 75 -13.83 -16.58 -11.47
N MET A 76 -14.11 -15.98 -12.61
CA MET A 76 -14.70 -16.69 -13.76
C MET A 76 -13.75 -17.74 -14.35
N ASN A 77 -12.43 -17.58 -14.20
CA ASN A 77 -11.41 -18.44 -14.82
C ASN A 77 -10.88 -19.56 -13.88
N LYS A 78 -11.63 -19.93 -12.87
CA LYS A 78 -11.23 -20.95 -11.88
C LYS A 78 -10.88 -22.30 -12.49
N ALA A 79 -11.55 -22.69 -13.55
CA ALA A 79 -11.30 -23.96 -14.26
C ALA A 79 -9.88 -24.07 -14.82
N ALA A 80 -9.24 -22.93 -15.15
CA ALA A 80 -7.85 -22.87 -15.61
C ALA A 80 -6.83 -22.66 -14.49
N GLY A 81 -7.24 -22.77 -13.21
CA GLY A 81 -6.36 -22.65 -12.05
C GLY A 81 -6.12 -21.22 -11.56
N TYR A 82 -6.83 -20.23 -12.13
CA TYR A 82 -6.91 -18.88 -11.59
C TYR A 82 -7.89 -18.80 -10.43
N GLY A 83 -7.90 -17.70 -9.72
CA GLY A 83 -8.94 -17.43 -8.73
C GLY A 83 -8.67 -16.16 -7.97
N ALA A 84 -9.71 -15.69 -7.31
CA ALA A 84 -9.66 -14.50 -6.49
C ALA A 84 -10.64 -14.61 -5.32
N ARG A 85 -10.37 -13.85 -4.26
CA ARG A 85 -11.38 -13.50 -3.29
C ARG A 85 -12.17 -12.32 -3.86
N VAL A 86 -13.34 -12.61 -4.44
CA VAL A 86 -14.14 -11.58 -5.11
C VAL A 86 -14.62 -10.53 -4.12
N GLU A 87 -14.29 -9.30 -4.42
CA GLU A 87 -14.73 -8.11 -3.70
C GLU A 87 -15.26 -7.11 -4.71
N GLY A 88 -16.47 -6.60 -4.48
CA GLY A 88 -17.02 -5.50 -5.29
C GLY A 88 -16.39 -4.16 -4.89
N ILE A 89 -16.58 -3.12 -5.71
CA ILE A 89 -16.06 -1.76 -5.44
C ILE A 89 -16.46 -1.29 -4.04
N ASP A 90 -17.71 -1.49 -3.61
CA ASP A 90 -18.19 -1.13 -2.27
C ASP A 90 -17.50 -1.88 -1.12
N ALA A 91 -16.88 -3.01 -1.40
CA ALA A 91 -16.13 -3.79 -0.44
C ALA A 91 -14.65 -3.40 -0.42
N ILE A 92 -14.14 -2.83 -1.49
CA ILE A 92 -12.80 -2.24 -1.59
C ILE A 92 -12.82 -0.87 -0.90
N ASP A 93 -13.67 0.06 -1.34
CA ASP A 93 -13.88 1.37 -0.71
C ASP A 93 -14.92 1.25 0.41
N LYS A 94 -14.48 0.80 1.59
CA LYS A 94 -15.37 0.44 2.72
C LYS A 94 -15.79 1.61 3.58
N ALA A 95 -14.91 2.61 3.73
CA ALA A 95 -15.13 3.70 4.67
C ALA A 95 -16.32 4.56 4.22
N PRO A 96 -17.16 5.04 5.17
CA PRO A 96 -18.27 5.93 4.84
C PRO A 96 -17.82 7.18 4.06
N GLU A 97 -16.63 7.69 4.35
CA GLU A 97 -16.05 8.85 3.67
C GLU A 97 -15.62 8.52 2.23
N GLU A 98 -15.05 7.34 1.99
CA GLU A 98 -14.72 6.83 0.64
C GLU A 98 -15.97 6.74 -0.23
N LYS A 99 -17.04 6.13 0.31
CA LYS A 99 -18.33 6.01 -0.38
C LYS A 99 -18.99 7.35 -0.65
N ALA A 100 -18.92 8.28 0.30
CA ALA A 100 -19.53 9.61 0.16
C ALA A 100 -18.80 10.47 -0.88
N ARG A 101 -17.48 10.32 -1.01
CA ARG A 101 -16.65 11.10 -1.94
C ARG A 101 -16.40 10.39 -3.26
N GLY A 102 -16.64 9.08 -3.36
CA GLY A 102 -16.31 8.25 -4.52
C GLY A 102 -14.81 8.13 -4.80
N ILE A 103 -13.96 8.24 -3.75
CA ILE A 103 -12.50 8.17 -3.86
C ILE A 103 -11.92 7.22 -2.82
N THR A 104 -10.87 6.49 -3.18
CA THR A 104 -10.10 5.67 -2.25
C THR A 104 -9.26 6.55 -1.35
N ILE A 105 -9.34 6.35 -0.04
CA ILE A 105 -8.60 7.08 1.00
C ILE A 105 -7.54 6.17 1.63
N SER A 106 -7.94 4.99 2.04
CA SER A 106 -7.11 4.00 2.73
C SER A 106 -6.56 2.99 1.74
N LEU A 107 -5.45 2.33 2.09
CA LEU A 107 -4.96 1.20 1.31
C LEU A 107 -5.92 0.01 1.47
N HIS A 108 -6.22 -0.64 0.36
CA HIS A 108 -6.96 -1.90 0.38
C HIS A 108 -6.12 -3.02 -0.21
N HIS A 109 -6.14 -4.19 0.46
CA HIS A 109 -5.40 -5.37 0.04
C HIS A 109 -6.40 -6.45 -0.39
N SER A 110 -6.33 -6.85 -1.64
CA SER A 110 -7.11 -7.95 -2.22
C SER A 110 -6.21 -9.15 -2.52
N GLU A 111 -6.77 -10.36 -2.46
CA GLU A 111 -6.06 -11.62 -2.70
C GLU A 111 -6.52 -12.25 -4.01
N TYR A 112 -5.58 -12.64 -4.88
CA TYR A 112 -5.85 -13.48 -6.03
C TYR A 112 -4.64 -14.36 -6.41
N TRP A 113 -4.87 -15.32 -7.28
CA TRP A 113 -3.81 -16.22 -7.74
C TRP A 113 -3.99 -16.61 -9.20
N THR A 114 -2.87 -16.94 -9.82
CA THR A 114 -2.77 -17.56 -11.13
C THR A 114 -2.27 -19.01 -10.97
N PRO A 115 -2.20 -19.80 -12.03
CA PRO A 115 -1.53 -21.08 -11.96
C PRO A 115 -0.09 -21.02 -11.46
N LYS A 116 0.61 -19.86 -11.68
CA LYS A 116 2.03 -19.69 -11.39
C LYS A 116 2.31 -19.03 -10.04
N ARG A 117 1.48 -18.05 -9.62
CA ARG A 117 1.79 -17.15 -8.49
C ARG A 117 0.58 -16.84 -7.64
N HIS A 118 0.86 -16.43 -6.41
CA HIS A 118 -0.10 -15.83 -5.49
C HIS A 118 0.17 -14.34 -5.39
N TYR A 119 -0.88 -13.51 -5.35
CA TYR A 119 -0.78 -12.06 -5.34
C TYR A 119 -1.51 -11.42 -4.17
N ALA A 120 -0.84 -10.46 -3.52
CA ALA A 120 -1.48 -9.38 -2.80
C ALA A 120 -1.61 -8.18 -3.74
N HIS A 121 -2.82 -7.70 -3.97
CA HIS A 121 -3.08 -6.51 -4.75
C HIS A 121 -3.39 -5.33 -3.84
N ILE A 122 -2.61 -4.26 -3.99
CA ILE A 122 -2.70 -3.05 -3.17
C ILE A 122 -3.37 -1.98 -4.00
N ASP A 123 -4.62 -1.64 -3.68
CA ASP A 123 -5.28 -0.49 -4.27
C ASP A 123 -4.91 0.78 -3.51
N ALA A 124 -4.19 1.69 -4.19
CA ALA A 124 -3.65 2.90 -3.58
C ALA A 124 -4.50 4.13 -3.95
N PRO A 125 -4.69 5.08 -3.01
CA PRO A 125 -5.44 6.31 -3.26
C PRO A 125 -4.81 7.13 -4.39
N GLY A 126 -5.67 7.79 -5.18
CA GLY A 126 -5.25 8.66 -6.29
C GLY A 126 -5.18 10.13 -5.94
N HIS A 127 -5.90 10.58 -4.90
CA HIS A 127 -6.03 11.98 -4.55
C HIS A 127 -4.80 12.51 -3.80
N ALA A 128 -4.38 13.74 -4.11
CA ALA A 128 -3.18 14.37 -3.53
C ALA A 128 -3.20 14.46 -1.99
N ASP A 129 -4.37 14.60 -1.37
CA ASP A 129 -4.50 14.67 0.10
C ASP A 129 -4.10 13.35 0.79
N PHE A 130 -4.16 12.22 0.06
CA PHE A 130 -3.88 10.88 0.59
C PHE A 130 -2.54 10.31 0.11
N ILE A 131 -1.66 11.15 -0.39
CA ILE A 131 -0.36 10.76 -0.93
C ILE A 131 0.50 9.99 0.09
N LYS A 132 0.34 10.27 1.39
CA LYS A 132 0.99 9.49 2.46
C LYS A 132 0.63 8.01 2.37
N ASN A 133 -0.65 7.70 2.20
CA ASN A 133 -1.12 6.33 2.06
C ASN A 133 -0.63 5.72 0.73
N MET A 134 -0.62 6.52 -0.34
CA MET A 134 -0.06 6.10 -1.63
C MET A 134 1.43 5.72 -1.51
N ILE A 135 2.26 6.55 -0.85
CA ILE A 135 3.69 6.26 -0.63
C ILE A 135 3.86 4.98 0.19
N THR A 136 3.08 4.84 1.28
CA THR A 136 3.10 3.64 2.12
C THR A 136 2.72 2.39 1.31
N GLY A 137 1.68 2.47 0.48
CA GLY A 137 1.28 1.37 -0.39
C GLY A 137 2.32 1.04 -1.45
N ALA A 138 2.86 2.06 -2.14
CA ALA A 138 3.89 1.86 -3.14
C ALA A 138 5.16 1.20 -2.59
N ALA A 139 5.55 1.53 -1.35
CA ALA A 139 6.69 0.91 -0.68
C ALA A 139 6.51 -0.60 -0.42
N GLN A 140 5.28 -1.09 -0.45
CA GLN A 140 4.97 -2.51 -0.29
C GLN A 140 4.99 -3.28 -1.61
N MET A 141 4.93 -2.59 -2.77
CA MET A 141 4.80 -3.21 -4.08
C MET A 141 6.13 -3.74 -4.59
N ASP A 142 6.12 -4.93 -5.17
CA ASP A 142 7.21 -5.50 -5.94
C ASP A 142 7.15 -5.03 -7.41
N GLY A 143 5.94 -4.72 -7.89
CA GLY A 143 5.65 -4.11 -9.18
C GLY A 143 4.37 -3.30 -9.13
N ALA A 144 4.25 -2.26 -9.94
CA ALA A 144 3.08 -1.39 -9.98
C ALA A 144 2.39 -1.39 -11.35
N ILE A 145 1.07 -1.24 -11.33
CA ILE A 145 0.23 -1.01 -12.49
C ILE A 145 -0.15 0.48 -12.48
N ILE A 146 0.37 1.23 -13.45
CA ILE A 146 -0.04 2.62 -13.66
C ILE A 146 -1.33 2.62 -14.47
N VAL A 147 -2.40 3.14 -13.86
CA VAL A 147 -3.69 3.29 -14.54
C VAL A 147 -3.83 4.69 -15.09
N VAL A 148 -3.96 4.82 -16.39
CA VAL A 148 -4.14 6.08 -17.10
C VAL A 148 -5.43 6.00 -17.91
N ALA A 149 -6.34 6.95 -17.73
CA ALA A 149 -7.54 7.02 -18.56
C ALA A 149 -7.18 7.56 -19.95
N ALA A 150 -7.55 6.85 -21.01
CA ALA A 150 -7.32 7.29 -22.39
C ALA A 150 -8.03 8.59 -22.74
N THR A 151 -9.11 8.92 -22.01
CA THR A 151 -9.87 10.17 -22.15
C THR A 151 -9.13 11.40 -21.62
N ASP A 152 -8.28 11.22 -20.60
CA ASP A 152 -7.70 12.33 -19.82
C ASP A 152 -6.17 12.45 -20.04
N GLY A 153 -5.51 11.35 -20.48
CA GLY A 153 -4.07 11.30 -20.65
C GLY A 153 -3.30 11.35 -19.34
N VAL A 154 -2.07 11.86 -19.40
CA VAL A 154 -1.18 11.96 -18.25
C VAL A 154 -1.54 13.16 -17.38
N MET A 155 -2.05 12.91 -16.19
CA MET A 155 -2.48 13.90 -15.21
C MET A 155 -1.39 14.17 -14.13
N PRO A 156 -1.49 15.26 -13.34
CA PRO A 156 -0.46 15.61 -12.35
C PRO A 156 -0.14 14.50 -11.35
N GLN A 157 -1.15 13.81 -10.80
CA GLN A 157 -0.90 12.71 -9.86
C GLN A 157 -0.29 11.49 -10.56
N THR A 158 -0.53 11.25 -11.85
CA THR A 158 0.15 10.21 -12.61
C THR A 158 1.67 10.43 -12.58
N ARG A 159 2.11 11.67 -12.82
CA ARG A 159 3.53 12.07 -12.77
C ARG A 159 4.12 11.87 -11.37
N GLU A 160 3.42 12.37 -10.34
CA GLU A 160 3.86 12.25 -8.94
C GLU A 160 3.93 10.77 -8.50
N HIS A 161 2.95 9.94 -8.86
CA HIS A 161 2.92 8.53 -8.49
C HIS A 161 4.05 7.71 -9.13
N ILE A 162 4.37 7.96 -10.41
CA ILE A 162 5.50 7.30 -11.09
C ILE A 162 6.82 7.69 -10.42
N LEU A 163 7.01 8.98 -10.11
CA LEU A 163 8.18 9.48 -9.41
C LEU A 163 8.32 8.81 -8.04
N LEU A 164 7.27 8.82 -7.23
CA LEU A 164 7.27 8.25 -5.88
C LEU A 164 7.48 6.74 -5.90
N ALA A 165 6.84 6.01 -6.82
CA ALA A 165 7.06 4.59 -7.00
C ALA A 165 8.54 4.28 -7.28
N ARG A 166 9.19 5.09 -8.14
CA ARG A 166 10.63 4.95 -8.39
C ARG A 166 11.48 5.18 -7.14
N GLN A 167 11.11 6.15 -6.34
CA GLN A 167 11.86 6.51 -5.13
C GLN A 167 11.74 5.44 -4.03
N VAL A 168 10.56 4.85 -3.85
CA VAL A 168 10.38 3.79 -2.85
C VAL A 168 10.88 2.42 -3.33
N GLY A 169 11.43 2.34 -4.55
CA GLY A 169 12.11 1.14 -5.04
C GLY A 169 11.29 0.22 -5.93
N VAL A 170 10.13 0.65 -6.41
CA VAL A 170 9.38 -0.07 -7.44
C VAL A 170 10.14 0.02 -8.77
N ASN A 171 10.80 -1.04 -9.17
CA ASN A 171 11.69 -1.03 -10.34
C ASN A 171 11.00 -1.41 -11.65
N LYS A 172 9.84 -2.04 -11.61
CA LYS A 172 9.07 -2.49 -12.77
C LYS A 172 7.64 -1.96 -12.71
N ILE A 173 7.18 -1.44 -13.83
CA ILE A 173 5.84 -0.89 -14.01
C ILE A 173 5.20 -1.53 -15.24
N ILE A 174 3.91 -1.81 -15.18
CA ILE A 174 3.03 -2.09 -16.32
C ILE A 174 2.05 -0.92 -16.41
N VAL A 175 1.65 -0.56 -17.60
CA VAL A 175 0.63 0.47 -17.82
C VAL A 175 -0.67 -0.19 -18.25
N PHE A 176 -1.77 0.20 -17.61
CA PHE A 176 -3.11 -0.09 -18.09
C PHE A 176 -3.76 1.19 -18.59
N LEU A 177 -3.88 1.32 -19.91
CA LEU A 177 -4.58 2.43 -20.56
C LEU A 177 -6.07 2.14 -20.51
N ASN A 178 -6.75 2.74 -19.53
CA ASN A 178 -8.14 2.48 -19.17
C ASN A 178 -9.11 3.36 -19.95
N LYS A 179 -10.40 3.02 -19.93
CA LYS A 179 -11.51 3.76 -20.58
C LYS A 179 -11.34 3.90 -22.09
N VAL A 180 -10.66 2.94 -22.73
CA VAL A 180 -10.49 2.95 -24.20
C VAL A 180 -11.83 2.81 -24.93
N ASP A 181 -12.80 2.18 -24.29
CA ASP A 181 -14.21 2.07 -24.76
C ASP A 181 -14.93 3.42 -24.92
N MET A 182 -14.37 4.49 -24.35
CA MET A 182 -14.94 5.86 -24.43
C MET A 182 -14.23 6.75 -25.47
N VAL A 183 -13.23 6.23 -26.19
CA VAL A 183 -12.45 6.99 -27.18
C VAL A 183 -12.62 6.35 -28.55
N ASP A 184 -13.31 7.06 -29.45
CA ASP A 184 -13.56 6.58 -30.81
C ASP A 184 -12.34 6.70 -31.74
N ASP A 185 -11.42 7.62 -31.40
CA ASP A 185 -10.23 7.91 -32.21
C ASP A 185 -9.00 7.12 -31.72
N ALA A 186 -8.59 6.16 -32.53
CA ALA A 186 -7.41 5.34 -32.25
C ALA A 186 -6.09 6.15 -32.23
N GLU A 187 -6.00 7.28 -32.97
CA GLU A 187 -4.81 8.15 -32.96
C GLU A 187 -4.66 8.83 -31.60
N MET A 188 -5.77 9.28 -31.00
CA MET A 188 -5.76 9.85 -29.64
C MET A 188 -5.24 8.84 -28.61
N VAL A 189 -5.67 7.59 -28.69
CA VAL A 189 -5.16 6.52 -27.80
C VAL A 189 -3.66 6.30 -28.01
N GLY A 190 -3.18 6.38 -29.25
CA GLY A 190 -1.75 6.32 -29.61
C GLY A 190 -0.94 7.47 -29.00
N LEU A 191 -1.43 8.70 -29.09
CA LEU A 191 -0.77 9.87 -28.51
C LEU A 191 -0.64 9.78 -26.97
N VAL A 192 -1.68 9.30 -26.29
CA VAL A 192 -1.61 9.08 -24.83
C VAL A 192 -0.59 7.99 -24.49
N GLU A 193 -0.49 6.92 -25.30
CA GLU A 193 0.52 5.89 -25.13
C GLU A 193 1.94 6.48 -25.24
N GLU A 194 2.20 7.31 -26.25
CA GLU A 194 3.51 7.95 -26.44
C GLU A 194 3.85 8.88 -25.27
N GLU A 195 2.89 9.71 -24.81
CA GLU A 195 3.09 10.58 -23.64
C GLU A 195 3.47 9.77 -22.39
N VAL A 196 2.82 8.64 -22.15
CA VAL A 196 3.14 7.76 -21.03
C VAL A 196 4.55 7.17 -21.18
N ARG A 197 4.96 6.72 -22.37
CA ARG A 197 6.30 6.18 -22.63
C ARG A 197 7.40 7.21 -22.40
N GLU A 198 7.20 8.44 -22.87
CA GLU A 198 8.11 9.56 -22.61
C GLU A 198 8.24 9.85 -21.12
N LEU A 199 7.11 9.89 -20.40
CA LEU A 199 7.10 10.12 -18.96
C LEU A 199 7.84 9.02 -18.19
N LEU A 200 7.63 7.75 -18.53
CA LEU A 200 8.35 6.62 -17.95
C LEU A 200 9.85 6.74 -18.16
N THR A 201 10.26 7.09 -19.38
CA THR A 201 11.69 7.30 -19.75
C THR A 201 12.29 8.46 -18.93
N LYS A 202 11.57 9.58 -18.79
CA LYS A 202 11.98 10.72 -17.97
C LYS A 202 12.26 10.31 -16.51
N TYR A 203 11.44 9.43 -15.93
CA TYR A 203 11.63 8.91 -14.57
C TYR A 203 12.49 7.64 -14.49
N LYS A 204 13.28 7.37 -15.54
CA LYS A 204 14.30 6.29 -15.59
C LYS A 204 13.69 4.89 -15.49
N TYR A 205 12.49 4.70 -16.00
CA TYR A 205 11.95 3.40 -16.37
C TYR A 205 12.24 3.11 -17.83
N ASP A 206 12.11 1.85 -18.25
CA ASP A 206 12.23 1.46 -19.65
C ASP A 206 10.94 1.77 -20.41
N GLY A 207 10.73 3.06 -20.77
CA GLY A 207 9.51 3.50 -21.42
C GLY A 207 9.24 2.82 -22.77
N ALA A 208 10.30 2.47 -23.51
CA ALA A 208 10.17 1.82 -24.80
C ALA A 208 9.63 0.39 -24.70
N ASN A 209 10.10 -0.40 -23.71
CA ASN A 209 9.75 -1.82 -23.56
C ASN A 209 8.74 -2.09 -22.44
N THR A 210 8.29 -1.04 -21.71
CA THR A 210 7.24 -1.20 -20.69
C THR A 210 5.95 -1.67 -21.35
N PRO A 211 5.35 -2.80 -20.90
CA PRO A 211 4.07 -3.26 -21.41
C PRO A 211 2.96 -2.24 -21.17
N ILE A 212 2.17 -1.98 -22.21
CA ILE A 212 0.97 -1.13 -22.14
C ILE A 212 -0.21 -1.95 -22.65
N ILE A 213 -1.16 -2.22 -21.77
CA ILE A 213 -2.39 -2.92 -22.08
C ILE A 213 -3.52 -1.90 -22.23
N LYS A 214 -4.22 -1.92 -23.35
CA LYS A 214 -5.36 -1.06 -23.66
C LYS A 214 -6.65 -1.79 -23.33
N GLY A 215 -7.52 -1.20 -22.49
CA GLY A 215 -8.72 -1.86 -22.04
C GLY A 215 -9.73 -0.96 -21.35
N SER A 216 -10.77 -1.59 -20.83
CA SER A 216 -11.78 -0.94 -19.99
C SER A 216 -12.00 -1.76 -18.73
N GLY A 217 -11.63 -1.20 -17.59
CA GLY A 217 -11.85 -1.84 -16.28
C GLY A 217 -13.34 -2.01 -15.99
N LEU A 218 -14.19 -1.02 -16.36
CA LEU A 218 -15.62 -1.09 -16.15
C LEU A 218 -16.26 -2.20 -17.01
N LYS A 219 -15.95 -2.25 -18.29
CA LYS A 219 -16.47 -3.29 -19.19
C LYS A 219 -15.94 -4.69 -18.81
N GLY A 220 -14.69 -4.79 -18.36
CA GLY A 220 -14.14 -6.02 -17.80
C GLY A 220 -14.89 -6.49 -16.54
N LEU A 221 -15.29 -5.57 -15.66
CA LEU A 221 -16.10 -5.87 -14.48
C LEU A 221 -17.54 -6.28 -14.83
N GLU A 222 -18.11 -5.72 -15.90
CA GLU A 222 -19.44 -6.05 -16.40
C GLU A 222 -19.49 -7.34 -17.25
N ALA A 223 -18.32 -7.87 -17.65
CA ALA A 223 -18.23 -9.05 -18.49
C ALA A 223 -18.87 -10.27 -17.84
N LYS A 224 -19.62 -11.05 -18.65
CA LYS A 224 -20.32 -12.25 -18.19
C LYS A 224 -19.69 -13.54 -18.69
N SER A 225 -18.67 -13.44 -19.51
CA SER A 225 -17.96 -14.56 -20.12
C SER A 225 -16.51 -14.20 -20.35
N LEU A 226 -15.63 -15.20 -20.32
CA LEU A 226 -14.20 -15.05 -20.68
C LEU A 226 -13.99 -14.83 -22.17
N ASP A 227 -15.02 -15.06 -23.00
CA ASP A 227 -14.97 -14.76 -24.43
C ASP A 227 -15.16 -13.28 -24.75
N ASP A 228 -15.65 -12.50 -23.78
CA ASP A 228 -15.77 -11.05 -23.88
C ASP A 228 -14.40 -10.40 -24.15
N GLU A 229 -14.37 -9.40 -25.05
CA GLU A 229 -13.12 -8.74 -25.43
C GLU A 229 -12.44 -8.02 -24.28
N TRP A 230 -13.22 -7.41 -23.38
CA TRP A 230 -12.68 -6.67 -22.23
C TRP A 230 -12.20 -7.62 -21.12
N ALA A 231 -12.90 -8.75 -20.93
CA ALA A 231 -12.41 -9.81 -20.05
C ALA A 231 -11.07 -10.37 -20.54
N LYS A 232 -10.89 -10.55 -21.85
CA LYS A 232 -9.61 -10.97 -22.45
C LYS A 232 -8.51 -9.95 -22.19
N LYS A 233 -8.82 -8.64 -22.22
CA LYS A 233 -7.83 -7.59 -21.88
C LYS A 233 -7.42 -7.60 -20.42
N ILE A 234 -8.32 -7.92 -19.50
CA ILE A 234 -7.98 -8.12 -18.09
C ILE A 234 -7.09 -9.37 -17.91
N LEU A 235 -7.38 -10.48 -18.59
CA LEU A 235 -6.50 -11.67 -18.57
C LEU A 235 -5.14 -11.37 -19.17
N GLU A 236 -5.07 -10.63 -20.29
CA GLU A 236 -3.80 -10.17 -20.89
C GLU A 236 -2.97 -9.37 -19.88
N LEU A 237 -3.60 -8.48 -19.09
CA LEU A 237 -2.92 -7.77 -18.02
C LEU A 237 -2.35 -8.72 -16.98
N VAL A 238 -3.15 -9.68 -16.50
CA VAL A 238 -2.71 -10.64 -15.47
C VAL A 238 -1.59 -11.55 -15.97
N ASP A 239 -1.68 -12.03 -17.21
CA ASP A 239 -0.63 -12.84 -17.83
C ASP A 239 0.67 -12.03 -18.05
N THR A 240 0.52 -10.73 -18.32
CA THR A 240 1.66 -9.80 -18.40
C THR A 240 2.29 -9.60 -17.01
N ILE A 241 1.50 -9.47 -15.95
CA ILE A 241 2.02 -9.42 -14.57
C ILE A 241 2.83 -10.68 -14.24
N ASP A 242 2.31 -11.86 -14.58
CA ASP A 242 2.98 -13.16 -14.36
C ASP A 242 4.34 -13.28 -15.07
N THR A 243 4.50 -12.63 -16.22
CA THR A 243 5.67 -12.79 -17.06
C THR A 243 6.67 -11.64 -16.94
N TYR A 244 6.19 -10.42 -16.78
CA TYR A 244 7.01 -9.22 -16.80
C TYR A 244 7.62 -8.86 -15.44
N PHE A 245 6.90 -9.09 -14.34
CA PHE A 245 7.46 -8.86 -13.02
C PHE A 245 8.35 -10.02 -12.61
N PRO A 246 9.63 -9.77 -12.28
CA PRO A 246 10.51 -10.81 -11.79
C PRO A 246 10.06 -11.30 -10.42
N GLU A 247 10.46 -12.52 -10.07
CA GLU A 247 10.33 -12.97 -8.69
C GLU A 247 11.24 -12.13 -7.80
N PRO A 248 10.72 -11.48 -6.75
CA PRO A 248 11.51 -10.59 -5.92
C PRO A 248 12.48 -11.39 -5.04
N ALA A 249 13.72 -10.93 -4.99
CA ALA A 249 14.67 -11.45 -4.02
C ALA A 249 14.21 -11.07 -2.60
N ARG A 250 13.94 -12.08 -1.76
CA ARG A 250 13.52 -11.87 -0.37
C ARG A 250 14.72 -11.98 0.57
N GLU A 251 14.95 -10.97 1.37
CA GLU A 251 16.03 -10.93 2.37
C GLU A 251 15.64 -11.71 3.64
N ILE A 252 15.37 -13.01 3.51
CA ILE A 252 14.85 -13.87 4.59
C ILE A 252 15.88 -14.18 5.68
N ASP A 253 17.18 -14.04 5.39
CA ASP A 253 18.28 -14.34 6.32
C ASP A 253 18.69 -13.12 7.18
N LYS A 254 18.20 -11.91 6.85
CA LYS A 254 18.41 -10.71 7.66
C LYS A 254 17.53 -10.73 8.92
N PRO A 255 17.88 -9.95 9.95
CA PRO A 255 17.03 -9.76 11.12
C PRO A 255 15.64 -9.27 10.71
N PHE A 256 14.59 -9.81 11.33
CA PHE A 256 13.20 -9.45 11.08
C PHE A 256 12.93 -7.96 11.23
N LEU A 257 12.17 -7.39 10.31
CA LEU A 257 11.68 -6.02 10.35
C LEU A 257 10.35 -5.88 9.62
N LEU A 258 9.36 -5.27 10.29
CA LEU A 258 8.05 -4.91 9.75
C LEU A 258 7.74 -3.45 10.11
N PRO A 259 7.68 -2.52 9.14
CA PRO A 259 7.14 -1.17 9.34
C PRO A 259 5.63 -1.22 9.59
N ILE A 260 5.17 -0.57 10.66
CA ILE A 260 3.75 -0.55 11.04
C ILE A 260 3.00 0.42 10.13
N GLU A 261 1.98 -0.10 9.47
CA GLU A 261 1.11 0.62 8.57
C GLU A 261 -0.21 1.02 9.23
N ASP A 262 -0.83 0.06 9.91
CA ASP A 262 -2.09 0.29 10.62
C ASP A 262 -2.15 -0.49 11.94
N ILE A 263 -3.05 -0.07 12.84
CA ILE A 263 -3.17 -0.61 14.20
C ILE A 263 -4.63 -0.86 14.51
N PHE A 264 -4.96 -2.10 14.82
CA PHE A 264 -6.31 -2.54 15.16
C PHE A 264 -6.37 -3.09 16.58
N SER A 265 -7.47 -2.84 17.27
CA SER A 265 -7.81 -3.52 18.53
C SER A 265 -8.90 -4.53 18.25
N ILE A 266 -8.63 -5.81 18.49
CA ILE A 266 -9.60 -6.90 18.32
C ILE A 266 -10.05 -7.35 19.71
N GLU A 267 -11.36 -7.22 19.97
CA GLU A 267 -11.95 -7.61 21.26
C GLU A 267 -11.66 -9.10 21.54
N GLY A 268 -11.13 -9.38 22.73
CA GLY A 268 -10.76 -10.75 23.16
C GLY A 268 -9.45 -11.30 22.56
N ARG A 269 -8.80 -10.62 21.59
CA ARG A 269 -7.55 -11.09 20.96
C ARG A 269 -6.37 -10.16 21.23
N GLY A 270 -6.60 -8.85 21.45
CA GLY A 270 -5.56 -7.87 21.72
C GLY A 270 -5.29 -6.91 20.55
N THR A 271 -4.11 -6.33 20.52
CA THR A 271 -3.69 -5.37 19.50
C THR A 271 -3.02 -6.09 18.34
N VAL A 272 -3.48 -5.77 17.13
CA VAL A 272 -2.93 -6.24 15.85
C VAL A 272 -2.31 -5.06 15.14
N VAL A 273 -1.10 -5.21 14.66
CA VAL A 273 -0.44 -4.27 13.77
C VAL A 273 -0.30 -4.92 12.40
N THR A 274 -0.49 -4.12 11.35
CA THR A 274 -0.36 -4.59 9.97
C THR A 274 0.79 -3.89 9.28
N GLY A 275 1.35 -4.57 8.30
CA GLY A 275 2.39 -4.07 7.43
C GLY A 275 2.99 -5.18 6.56
N ARG A 276 3.82 -4.77 5.59
CA ARG A 276 4.63 -5.72 4.84
C ARG A 276 5.90 -6.05 5.63
N ILE A 277 6.22 -7.32 5.78
CA ILE A 277 7.52 -7.74 6.32
C ILE A 277 8.59 -7.33 5.30
N GLU A 278 9.43 -6.38 5.67
CA GLU A 278 10.48 -5.82 4.80
C GLU A 278 11.61 -6.84 4.61
N ARG A 279 12.02 -7.49 5.70
CA ARG A 279 13.08 -8.51 5.72
C ARG A 279 12.95 -9.47 6.89
N GLY A 280 13.67 -10.57 6.79
CA GLY A 280 13.75 -11.59 7.83
C GLY A 280 12.52 -12.47 7.95
N LYS A 281 12.44 -13.14 9.07
CA LYS A 281 11.34 -14.03 9.46
C LYS A 281 10.99 -13.82 10.92
N VAL A 282 9.74 -14.09 11.27
CA VAL A 282 9.25 -14.06 12.65
C VAL A 282 8.28 -15.20 12.89
N LYS A 283 8.35 -15.83 14.06
CA LYS A 283 7.47 -16.94 14.47
C LYS A 283 6.53 -16.52 15.59
N VAL A 284 5.41 -17.22 15.68
CA VAL A 284 4.53 -17.12 16.84
C VAL A 284 5.30 -17.56 18.09
N GLY A 285 5.23 -16.75 19.16
CA GLY A 285 5.97 -16.94 20.40
C GLY A 285 7.32 -16.22 20.48
N GLU A 286 7.80 -15.63 19.39
CA GLU A 286 9.06 -14.91 19.36
C GLU A 286 8.97 -13.53 20.02
N GLU A 287 10.04 -13.12 20.73
CA GLU A 287 10.19 -11.78 21.31
C GLU A 287 10.66 -10.81 20.23
N VAL A 288 10.00 -9.66 20.14
CA VAL A 288 10.30 -8.57 19.20
C VAL A 288 10.31 -7.23 19.92
N GLU A 289 10.84 -6.21 19.28
CA GLU A 289 10.89 -4.83 19.79
C GLU A 289 10.05 -3.92 18.90
N LEU A 290 9.33 -3.00 19.56
CA LEU A 290 8.66 -1.85 18.96
C LEU A 290 9.63 -0.67 19.00
N VAL A 291 10.05 -0.13 17.84
CA VAL A 291 11.11 0.87 17.71
C VAL A 291 10.63 2.12 16.98
N GLY A 292 11.01 3.29 17.48
CA GLY A 292 10.71 4.62 16.90
C GLY A 292 9.68 5.41 17.71
N PHE A 293 9.71 6.73 17.62
CA PHE A 293 8.89 7.73 18.32
C PHE A 293 8.96 7.66 19.85
N ASN A 294 8.58 6.54 20.40
CA ASN A 294 8.53 6.26 21.83
C ASN A 294 9.75 5.44 22.28
N PRO A 295 10.02 5.32 23.59
CA PRO A 295 11.03 4.39 24.09
C PRO A 295 10.80 2.98 23.56
N THR A 296 11.88 2.31 23.16
CA THR A 296 11.83 0.94 22.63
C THR A 296 11.18 0.00 23.66
N THR A 297 10.17 -0.73 23.24
CA THR A 297 9.39 -1.63 24.09
C THR A 297 9.43 -3.05 23.55
N LYS A 298 9.71 -4.02 24.42
CA LYS A 298 9.69 -5.45 24.08
C LYS A 298 8.29 -6.02 24.19
N THR A 299 7.96 -6.92 23.26
CA THR A 299 6.70 -7.64 23.27
C THR A 299 6.86 -9.04 22.65
N THR A 300 5.83 -9.86 22.71
CA THR A 300 5.83 -11.21 22.13
C THR A 300 4.77 -11.30 21.04
N VAL A 301 5.10 -11.89 19.91
CA VAL A 301 4.17 -12.21 18.84
C VAL A 301 3.27 -13.37 19.31
N THR A 302 1.95 -13.13 19.37
CA THR A 302 0.98 -14.15 19.81
C THR A 302 0.20 -14.79 18.65
N GLY A 303 0.30 -14.21 17.46
CA GLY A 303 -0.30 -14.74 16.24
C GLY A 303 0.14 -13.94 15.03
N ILE A 304 0.11 -14.59 13.88
CA ILE A 304 0.41 -13.99 12.57
C ILE A 304 -0.72 -14.39 11.62
N GLU A 305 -1.27 -13.43 10.91
CA GLU A 305 -2.36 -13.65 9.96
C GLU A 305 -2.07 -12.93 8.62
N MET A 306 -2.42 -13.55 7.52
CA MET A 306 -2.42 -12.96 6.19
C MET A 306 -3.70 -13.36 5.45
N PHE A 307 -4.48 -12.41 4.92
CA PHE A 307 -5.77 -12.65 4.27
C PHE A 307 -6.76 -13.50 5.09
N ASN A 308 -6.82 -13.26 6.40
CA ASN A 308 -7.62 -14.00 7.38
C ASN A 308 -7.22 -15.50 7.54
N LYS A 309 -6.03 -15.88 7.05
CA LYS A 309 -5.44 -17.21 7.25
C LYS A 309 -4.34 -17.10 8.29
N GLN A 310 -4.24 -18.10 9.17
CA GLN A 310 -3.18 -18.14 10.19
C GLN A 310 -1.87 -18.66 9.60
N LEU A 311 -0.77 -18.09 10.11
CA LEU A 311 0.59 -18.46 9.78
C LEU A 311 1.35 -18.80 11.07
N ASP A 312 2.15 -19.86 11.05
CA ASP A 312 3.09 -20.17 12.13
C ASP A 312 4.34 -19.27 12.06
N GLU A 313 4.70 -18.85 10.83
CA GLU A 313 5.86 -18.01 10.53
C GLU A 313 5.50 -16.98 9.45
N GLY A 314 5.81 -15.70 9.69
CA GLY A 314 5.82 -14.63 8.68
C GLY A 314 7.21 -14.44 8.11
N MET A 315 7.33 -14.13 6.82
CA MET A 315 8.61 -13.91 6.14
C MET A 315 8.61 -12.68 5.25
N ALA A 316 9.78 -12.23 4.88
CA ALA A 316 9.98 -11.08 3.98
C ALA A 316 9.07 -11.18 2.74
N GLY A 317 8.30 -10.12 2.50
CA GLY A 317 7.32 -10.02 1.43
C GLY A 317 5.88 -10.28 1.85
N ASP A 318 5.60 -10.89 2.99
CA ASP A 318 4.24 -11.12 3.48
C ASP A 318 3.59 -9.80 3.94
N ASN A 319 2.34 -9.55 3.56
CA ASN A 319 1.50 -8.52 4.15
C ASN A 319 0.78 -9.11 5.35
N ALA A 320 1.37 -8.93 6.53
CA ALA A 320 0.97 -9.64 7.74
C ALA A 320 0.29 -8.74 8.77
N GLY A 321 -0.74 -9.27 9.41
CA GLY A 321 -1.25 -8.79 10.68
C GLY A 321 -0.58 -9.55 11.82
N ILE A 322 0.14 -8.85 12.68
CA ILE A 322 0.86 -9.44 13.82
C ILE A 322 0.16 -9.07 15.13
N LEU A 323 -0.25 -10.09 15.88
CA LEU A 323 -0.84 -9.93 17.19
C LEU A 323 0.27 -9.79 18.23
N LEU A 324 0.18 -8.74 19.05
CA LEU A 324 1.18 -8.40 20.06
C LEU A 324 0.63 -8.59 21.48
N ARG A 325 1.46 -9.13 22.38
CA ARG A 325 1.08 -9.34 23.78
C ARG A 325 1.25 -8.06 24.60
N GLY A 326 0.23 -7.73 25.40
CA GLY A 326 0.35 -6.74 26.48
C GLY A 326 0.44 -5.29 26.03
N LEU A 327 0.31 -5.00 24.73
CA LEU A 327 0.26 -3.64 24.19
C LEU A 327 -1.18 -3.25 23.85
N LYS A 328 -1.54 -2.02 24.16
CA LYS A 328 -2.80 -1.41 23.74
C LYS A 328 -2.58 -0.63 22.44
N LYS A 329 -3.68 -0.29 21.75
CA LYS A 329 -3.60 0.51 20.51
C LYS A 329 -2.92 1.87 20.75
N GLU A 330 -3.13 2.47 21.91
CA GLU A 330 -2.59 3.78 22.31
C GLU A 330 -1.07 3.75 22.58
N ASP A 331 -0.49 2.56 22.84
CA ASP A 331 0.93 2.37 23.09
C ASP A 331 1.75 2.33 21.79
N ILE A 332 1.06 2.17 20.64
CA ILE A 332 1.67 1.97 19.34
C ILE A 332 1.35 3.15 18.43
N THR A 333 2.34 3.64 17.70
CA THR A 333 2.19 4.73 16.74
C THR A 333 2.48 4.22 15.32
N ARG A 334 1.62 4.56 14.35
CA ARG A 334 1.89 4.30 12.93
C ARG A 334 3.25 4.90 12.55
N GLY A 335 4.07 4.12 11.84
CA GLY A 335 5.41 4.52 11.44
C GLY A 335 6.52 4.02 12.36
N GLN A 336 6.18 3.45 13.53
CA GLN A 336 7.12 2.60 14.26
C GLN A 336 7.39 1.33 13.46
N VAL A 337 8.46 0.62 13.82
CA VAL A 337 8.73 -0.70 13.26
C VAL A 337 8.67 -1.76 14.35
N ILE A 338 8.26 -2.98 14.00
CA ILE A 338 8.54 -4.15 14.81
C ILE A 338 9.78 -4.80 14.24
N ALA A 339 10.75 -5.08 15.09
CA ALA A 339 12.02 -5.63 14.68
C ALA A 339 12.48 -6.75 15.64
N LYS A 340 13.42 -7.57 15.17
CA LYS A 340 14.14 -8.50 16.02
C LYS A 340 14.87 -7.71 17.11
N THR A 341 14.82 -8.19 18.36
CA THR A 341 15.43 -7.54 19.51
C THR A 341 16.89 -7.13 19.23
N GLY A 342 17.18 -5.83 19.42
CA GLY A 342 18.51 -5.25 19.26
C GLY A 342 19.01 -5.12 17.82
N SER A 343 18.16 -5.31 16.81
CA SER A 343 18.58 -5.24 15.41
C SER A 343 18.43 -3.88 14.76
N VAL A 344 17.62 -2.99 15.34
CA VAL A 344 17.36 -1.63 14.84
C VAL A 344 17.33 -0.66 16.00
N THR A 345 17.87 0.53 15.79
CA THR A 345 17.84 1.63 16.77
C THR A 345 17.12 2.84 16.19
N PRO A 346 16.43 3.63 17.03
CA PRO A 346 15.82 4.88 16.59
C PRO A 346 16.85 6.01 16.55
N HIS A 347 16.79 6.85 15.51
CA HIS A 347 17.74 7.94 15.28
C HIS A 347 17.03 9.24 14.94
N THR A 348 17.67 10.36 15.24
CA THR A 348 17.19 11.71 14.91
C THR A 348 18.14 12.50 14.01
N ASP A 349 19.40 12.09 13.89
CA ASP A 349 20.44 12.85 13.19
C ASP A 349 21.16 11.95 12.17
N PHE A 350 21.20 12.38 10.91
CA PHE A 350 21.82 11.62 9.84
C PHE A 350 22.31 12.53 8.69
N GLU A 351 23.28 12.03 7.93
CA GLU A 351 23.71 12.60 6.66
C GLU A 351 22.93 11.93 5.52
N ALA A 352 22.58 12.69 4.52
CA ALA A 352 21.87 12.19 3.34
C ALA A 352 22.34 12.87 2.07
N GLU A 353 22.27 12.15 0.96
CA GLU A 353 22.31 12.72 -0.38
C GLU A 353 20.88 12.97 -0.85
N VAL A 354 20.58 14.22 -1.23
CA VAL A 354 19.24 14.68 -1.58
C VAL A 354 19.24 15.27 -2.99
N TYR A 355 18.31 14.84 -3.81
CA TYR A 355 17.95 15.46 -5.07
C TYR A 355 16.72 16.35 -4.89
N VAL A 356 16.80 17.61 -5.32
CA VAL A 356 15.71 18.58 -5.23
C VAL A 356 14.97 18.61 -6.55
N LEU A 357 13.68 18.28 -6.55
CA LEU A 357 12.86 18.22 -7.76
C LEU A 357 12.67 19.59 -8.40
N THR A 358 12.78 19.64 -9.72
CA THR A 358 12.51 20.84 -10.51
C THR A 358 11.00 21.13 -10.59
N LYS A 359 10.65 22.34 -11.06
CA LYS A 359 9.25 22.73 -11.31
C LYS A 359 8.58 21.82 -12.33
N GLU A 360 9.30 21.40 -13.38
CA GLU A 360 8.83 20.52 -14.46
C GLU A 360 8.56 19.10 -13.94
N GLU A 361 9.20 18.71 -12.83
CA GLU A 361 8.98 17.45 -12.12
C GLU A 361 7.88 17.55 -11.06
N GLY A 362 7.20 18.71 -10.96
CA GLY A 362 6.18 18.97 -9.95
C GLY A 362 6.73 19.46 -8.61
N GLY A 363 8.04 19.67 -8.50
CA GLY A 363 8.74 20.11 -7.31
C GLY A 363 8.70 21.63 -7.08
N ARG A 364 9.77 22.16 -6.53
CA ARG A 364 9.93 23.58 -6.18
C ARG A 364 10.28 24.42 -7.42
N HIS A 365 9.95 25.70 -7.36
CA HIS A 365 10.40 26.73 -8.31
C HIS A 365 11.32 27.76 -7.66
N THR A 366 11.53 27.67 -6.34
CA THR A 366 12.39 28.57 -5.56
C THR A 366 13.45 27.75 -4.81
N PRO A 367 14.64 28.30 -4.59
CA PRO A 367 15.65 27.66 -3.75
C PRO A 367 15.17 27.54 -2.31
N PHE A 368 15.82 26.67 -1.54
CA PHE A 368 15.72 26.67 -0.10
C PHE A 368 17.06 27.01 0.55
N PHE A 369 17.01 27.46 1.80
CA PHE A 369 18.13 27.99 2.54
C PHE A 369 18.40 27.13 3.80
N LYS A 370 19.49 27.40 4.48
CA LYS A 370 19.83 26.80 5.78
C LYS A 370 18.65 26.91 6.75
N GLY A 371 18.36 25.83 7.48
CA GLY A 371 17.25 25.77 8.44
C GLY A 371 15.88 25.47 7.81
N TYR A 372 15.86 25.00 6.56
CA TYR A 372 14.65 24.53 5.91
C TYR A 372 14.07 23.31 6.65
N LYS A 373 12.76 23.34 6.94
CA LYS A 373 12.06 22.34 7.77
C LYS A 373 10.90 21.65 7.03
N PRO A 374 11.19 20.77 6.07
CA PRO A 374 10.17 19.99 5.37
C PRO A 374 9.73 18.76 6.16
N GLN A 375 8.78 18.01 5.59
CA GLN A 375 8.41 16.67 6.05
C GLN A 375 9.23 15.60 5.33
N PHE A 376 9.78 14.67 6.09
CA PHE A 376 10.49 13.48 5.61
C PHE A 376 9.57 12.28 5.68
N TYR A 377 9.36 11.62 4.55
CA TYR A 377 8.58 10.40 4.45
C TYR A 377 9.53 9.21 4.40
N ILE A 378 9.56 8.46 5.49
CA ILE A 378 10.49 7.34 5.71
C ILE A 378 9.67 6.10 6.03
N ARG A 379 9.74 5.05 5.20
CA ARG A 379 8.86 3.86 5.31
C ARG A 379 7.38 4.25 5.41
N THR A 380 6.73 3.96 6.53
CA THR A 380 5.30 4.22 6.76
C THR A 380 5.02 5.49 7.54
N THR A 381 6.07 6.28 7.88
CA THR A 381 5.94 7.51 8.67
C THR A 381 6.26 8.78 7.89
N ASP A 382 5.77 9.89 8.40
CA ASP A 382 6.20 11.23 8.07
C ASP A 382 6.63 11.96 9.34
N VAL A 383 7.78 12.63 9.27
CA VAL A 383 8.36 13.37 10.39
C VAL A 383 8.99 14.66 9.88
N THR A 384 8.79 15.75 10.62
CA THR A 384 9.45 17.02 10.32
C THR A 384 10.95 16.93 10.67
N GLY A 385 11.80 17.47 9.79
CA GLY A 385 13.22 17.54 10.04
C GLY A 385 13.82 18.86 9.54
N GLU A 386 14.85 19.33 10.18
CA GLU A 386 15.61 20.52 9.79
C GLU A 386 16.82 20.10 8.93
N ILE A 387 16.98 20.76 7.78
CA ILE A 387 18.11 20.55 6.88
C ILE A 387 19.23 21.57 7.22
N THR A 388 20.41 21.04 7.46
CA THR A 388 21.65 21.84 7.57
C THR A 388 22.48 21.64 6.31
N LEU A 389 22.83 22.74 5.65
CA LEU A 389 23.65 22.75 4.44
C LEU A 389 25.13 22.67 4.78
N PRO A 390 25.97 22.11 3.88
CA PRO A 390 27.43 22.10 4.04
C PRO A 390 28.01 23.52 4.17
N GLU A 391 29.19 23.63 4.79
CA GLU A 391 29.89 24.90 4.86
C GLU A 391 30.15 25.49 3.46
N GLY A 392 29.90 26.79 3.31
CA GLY A 392 30.04 27.50 2.04
C GLY A 392 28.82 27.40 1.11
N THR A 393 27.79 26.64 1.47
CA THR A 393 26.53 26.57 0.70
C THR A 393 25.46 27.41 1.41
N GLU A 394 24.99 28.47 0.76
CA GLU A 394 23.95 29.34 1.31
C GLU A 394 22.54 28.89 0.90
N MET A 395 22.40 28.34 -0.31
CA MET A 395 21.13 27.90 -0.87
C MET A 395 21.30 26.69 -1.77
N VAL A 396 20.17 25.98 -2.01
CA VAL A 396 20.07 24.82 -2.92
C VAL A 396 18.98 25.10 -3.93
N MET A 397 19.29 24.93 -5.22
CA MET A 397 18.37 25.16 -6.32
C MET A 397 17.57 23.89 -6.66
N PRO A 398 16.35 24.04 -7.20
CA PRO A 398 15.68 22.94 -7.87
C PRO A 398 16.56 22.34 -8.98
N GLY A 399 16.70 21.00 -8.98
CA GLY A 399 17.58 20.25 -9.89
C GLY A 399 18.94 19.88 -9.29
N ASP A 400 19.30 20.44 -8.14
CA ASP A 400 20.56 20.11 -7.47
C ASP A 400 20.52 18.76 -6.77
N THR A 401 21.68 18.09 -6.77
CA THR A 401 21.95 16.95 -5.88
C THR A 401 22.99 17.38 -4.85
N ILE A 402 22.67 17.26 -3.57
CA ILE A 402 23.52 17.77 -2.47
C ILE A 402 23.55 16.82 -1.28
N LYS A 403 24.69 16.77 -0.61
CA LYS A 403 24.81 16.13 0.71
C LYS A 403 24.42 17.11 1.80
N VAL A 404 23.52 16.70 2.68
CA VAL A 404 22.97 17.51 3.77
C VAL A 404 22.99 16.75 5.08
N ASN A 405 23.02 17.49 6.19
CA ASN A 405 22.68 16.95 7.50
C ASN A 405 21.21 17.18 7.80
N VAL A 406 20.54 16.16 8.30
CA VAL A 406 19.10 16.20 8.65
C VAL A 406 18.96 15.90 10.14
N LYS A 407 18.23 16.77 10.86
CA LYS A 407 17.83 16.55 12.23
C LYS A 407 16.32 16.46 12.34
N LEU A 408 15.81 15.27 12.65
CA LEU A 408 14.38 15.01 12.84
C LEU A 408 13.89 15.50 14.19
N VAL A 409 12.60 15.88 14.28
CA VAL A 409 11.96 16.30 15.53
C VAL A 409 11.61 15.13 16.45
N ALA A 410 11.58 13.91 15.92
CA ALA A 410 11.30 12.69 16.67
C ALA A 410 12.20 11.54 16.19
N PRO A 411 12.55 10.59 17.07
CA PRO A 411 13.38 9.45 16.71
C PRO A 411 12.60 8.47 15.81
N VAL A 412 13.21 8.05 14.72
CA VAL A 412 12.65 7.12 13.73
C VAL A 412 13.63 5.96 13.55
N ALA A 413 13.12 4.77 13.30
CA ALA A 413 13.92 3.61 12.92
C ALA A 413 14.57 3.87 11.55
N LEU A 414 15.86 4.20 11.56
CA LEU A 414 16.66 4.57 10.40
C LEU A 414 17.81 3.60 10.20
N GLU A 415 18.17 3.42 8.93
CA GLU A 415 19.33 2.62 8.53
C GLU A 415 20.08 3.31 7.38
N SER A 416 21.36 3.00 7.23
CA SER A 416 22.12 3.44 6.05
C SER A 416 21.47 2.89 4.78
N GLU A 417 21.58 3.66 3.68
CA GLU A 417 20.96 3.38 2.39
C GLU A 417 19.42 3.45 2.37
N GLN A 418 18.79 3.83 3.50
CA GLN A 418 17.35 4.05 3.56
C GLN A 418 16.96 5.22 2.67
N ARG A 419 16.01 4.97 1.74
CA ARG A 419 15.43 6.00 0.88
C ARG A 419 14.30 6.74 1.60
N PHE A 420 14.12 8.01 1.25
CA PHE A 420 13.05 8.86 1.76
C PHE A 420 12.61 9.89 0.72
N ALA A 421 11.38 10.36 0.88
CA ALA A 421 10.86 11.49 0.11
C ALA A 421 10.78 12.74 1.01
N ILE A 422 10.95 13.92 0.40
CA ILE A 422 10.81 15.21 1.06
C ILE A 422 9.57 15.90 0.52
N ARG A 423 8.70 16.37 1.42
CA ARG A 423 7.45 17.04 1.04
C ARG A 423 7.29 18.38 1.74
N GLU A 424 6.65 19.32 1.03
CA GLU A 424 6.29 20.64 1.53
C GLU A 424 4.98 21.08 0.89
N GLY A 425 4.05 21.65 1.68
CA GLY A 425 2.80 22.21 1.18
C GLY A 425 1.97 21.24 0.32
N GLY A 426 1.97 19.92 0.66
CA GLY A 426 1.23 18.90 -0.07
C GLY A 426 1.92 18.40 -1.34
N LYS A 427 3.14 18.86 -1.67
CA LYS A 427 3.90 18.45 -2.87
C LYS A 427 5.19 17.72 -2.50
N THR A 428 5.59 16.77 -3.32
CA THR A 428 6.92 16.17 -3.24
C THR A 428 7.93 17.16 -3.84
N VAL A 429 8.91 17.56 -3.03
CA VAL A 429 9.90 18.58 -3.41
C VAL A 429 11.32 18.02 -3.51
N GLY A 430 11.53 16.80 -3.09
CA GLY A 430 12.84 16.15 -3.18
C GLY A 430 12.77 14.69 -2.76
N ALA A 431 13.89 14.01 -2.95
CA ALA A 431 14.10 12.65 -2.50
C ALA A 431 15.57 12.47 -2.10
N GLY A 432 15.82 11.54 -1.20
CA GLY A 432 17.18 11.30 -0.74
C GLY A 432 17.41 9.88 -0.27
N VAL A 433 18.67 9.62 0.03
CA VAL A 433 19.17 8.37 0.60
C VAL A 433 20.02 8.71 1.81
N VAL A 434 19.79 8.00 2.92
CA VAL A 434 20.63 8.10 4.14
C VAL A 434 22.01 7.56 3.81
N THR A 435 23.03 8.39 3.95
CA THR A 435 24.44 7.99 3.69
C THR A 435 25.16 7.62 4.97
N LYS A 436 24.79 8.24 6.10
CA LYS A 436 25.40 7.96 7.40
C LYS A 436 24.47 8.35 8.54
N ILE A 437 24.44 7.56 9.58
CA ILE A 437 23.71 7.85 10.82
C ILE A 437 24.69 8.46 11.83
N ASN A 438 24.33 9.59 12.44
CA ASN A 438 25.17 10.31 13.38
C ASN A 438 24.75 10.07 14.85
N ALA A 439 23.43 10.00 15.15
CA ALA A 439 22.90 9.76 16.48
C ALA A 439 21.45 9.22 16.47
#